data_cefdca5c6c8da2864c4b326bd8364fa7
#
_entry.id   cefdca5c6c8da2864c4b326bd8364fa7
#
_cell.length_a   1.000
_cell.length_b   1.000
_cell.length_c   1.000
_cell.angle_alpha   90.00
_cell.angle_beta   90.00
_cell.angle_gamma   90.00
#
_symmetry.space_group_name_H-M   'P 1'
#
loop_
_entity.id
_entity.type
_entity.pdbx_description
1 polymer ?
#
loop_
_entity_poly.entity_id
_entity_poly.type
_entity_poly.pdbx_seq_one_letter_code
_entity_poly.pdbx_strand_id
1 'polypeptide(L)'
;LASFDNKTGVLYYSWYRTQKDNENRYLVDNVQKMINSFSVPPVFTLQDVQTKNGNFAGGYYVSPEDYAQVTANTIEMILSGKDCKEISTLTSETPKTYLNYQHLLLHQIDPGLYPPNATYFQEPPGFFQKYKVHIISLLVILVLLITIGILRVHLFIQKQKGKDKE
;
A
#
# COMPACT_ATOMS: atom_id res chain seq x y z
N LEU A 1 26.65 5.58 -8.50
CA LEU A 1 25.28 5.06 -8.72
C LEU A 1 24.75 5.45 -10.10
N ALA A 2 25.04 6.65 -10.59
CA ALA A 2 24.59 7.11 -11.92
C ALA A 2 25.24 6.35 -13.11
N SER A 3 26.29 5.60 -12.89
CA SER A 3 26.98 4.82 -13.93
C SER A 3 26.52 3.36 -14.05
N PHE A 4 25.62 2.92 -13.17
CA PHE A 4 25.05 1.57 -13.24
C PHE A 4 23.90 1.50 -14.23
N ASP A 5 23.68 0.33 -14.80
CA ASP A 5 22.56 0.06 -15.69
C ASP A 5 21.28 -0.33 -14.92
N ASN A 6 20.18 -0.47 -15.65
CA ASN A 6 18.88 -0.88 -15.11
C ASN A 6 18.78 -2.37 -14.72
N LYS A 7 19.82 -3.17 -14.98
CA LYS A 7 19.91 -4.57 -14.57
C LYS A 7 20.59 -4.74 -13.20
N THR A 8 21.06 -3.64 -12.64
CA THR A 8 21.72 -3.58 -11.33
C THR A 8 20.69 -3.19 -10.27
N GLY A 9 20.70 -3.82 -9.10
CA GLY A 9 19.97 -3.39 -7.91
C GLY A 9 20.94 -2.87 -6.87
N VAL A 10 20.55 -1.84 -6.13
CA VAL A 10 21.32 -1.30 -5.01
C VAL A 10 20.67 -1.73 -3.71
N LEU A 11 21.42 -2.35 -2.83
CA LEU A 11 20.98 -2.64 -1.47
C LEU A 11 21.53 -1.58 -0.52
N TYR A 12 20.63 -0.76 0.02
CA TYR A 12 20.96 0.23 1.05
C TYR A 12 20.66 -0.36 2.42
N TYR A 13 21.65 -0.36 3.31
CA TYR A 13 21.46 -0.83 4.69
C TYR A 13 21.32 0.35 5.65
N SER A 14 22.34 1.18 5.76
CA SER A 14 22.30 2.36 6.61
C SER A 14 23.43 3.33 6.28
N TRP A 15 23.30 4.55 6.76
CA TRP A 15 24.33 5.56 6.67
C TRP A 15 24.66 6.08 8.05
N TYR A 16 25.90 5.91 8.47
CA TYR A 16 26.41 6.43 9.73
C TYR A 16 27.57 7.37 9.46
N ARG A 17 27.57 8.48 10.14
CA ARG A 17 28.69 9.41 10.12
C ARG A 17 29.26 9.55 11.52
N THR A 18 30.58 9.44 11.64
CA THR A 18 31.33 9.55 12.89
C THR A 18 31.88 10.95 13.15
N GLN A 19 31.66 11.92 12.26
CA GLN A 19 32.26 13.24 12.35
C GLN A 19 31.41 14.27 13.13
N LYS A 20 32.11 15.13 13.88
CA LYS A 20 31.56 16.17 14.75
C LYS A 20 30.99 17.41 14.04
N ASP A 21 30.86 17.42 12.72
CA ASP A 21 30.39 18.59 11.98
C ASP A 21 28.87 18.74 12.05
N ASN A 22 28.43 19.92 12.48
CA ASN A 22 27.03 20.32 12.61
C ASN A 22 26.30 20.56 11.27
N GLU A 23 26.75 19.99 10.17
CA GLU A 23 26.12 20.22 8.88
C GLU A 23 24.97 19.24 8.66
N ASN A 24 23.75 19.76 8.66
CA ASN A 24 22.49 19.04 8.44
C ASN A 24 22.39 18.30 7.08
N ARG A 25 23.28 18.57 6.14
CA ARG A 25 23.28 17.96 4.79
C ARG A 25 23.50 16.44 4.79
N TYR A 26 24.07 15.90 5.87
CA TYR A 26 24.34 14.47 6.01
C TYR A 26 23.40 13.76 6.98
N LEU A 27 22.27 14.36 7.28
CA LEU A 27 21.19 13.65 7.95
C LEU A 27 20.72 12.46 7.08
N VAL A 28 20.28 11.41 7.75
CA VAL A 28 19.85 10.15 7.09
C VAL A 28 18.86 10.43 5.96
N ASP A 29 17.87 11.28 6.19
CA ASP A 29 16.87 11.63 5.18
C ASP A 29 17.44 12.33 3.95
N ASN A 30 18.42 13.19 4.15
CA ASN A 30 19.07 13.89 3.05
C ASN A 30 19.94 12.95 2.22
N VAL A 31 20.64 12.01 2.87
CA VAL A 31 21.43 10.98 2.19
C VAL A 31 20.52 10.04 1.39
N GLN A 32 19.39 9.64 1.95
CA GLN A 32 18.40 8.81 1.24
C GLN A 32 17.84 9.52 0.01
N LYS A 33 17.45 10.78 0.15
CA LYS A 33 16.99 11.60 -0.98
C LYS A 33 18.06 11.74 -2.05
N MET A 34 19.31 11.97 -1.65
CA MET A 34 20.44 12.07 -2.55
C MET A 34 20.68 10.75 -3.29
N ILE A 35 20.68 9.62 -2.59
CA ILE A 35 20.82 8.29 -3.20
C ILE A 35 19.71 8.08 -4.24
N ASN A 36 18.48 8.35 -3.89
CA ASN A 36 17.33 8.20 -4.80
C ASN A 36 17.43 9.12 -6.02
N SER A 37 17.91 10.36 -5.83
CA SER A 37 18.04 11.33 -6.92
C SER A 37 19.14 10.99 -7.93
N PHE A 38 20.20 10.29 -7.50
CA PHE A 38 21.35 9.95 -8.34
C PHE A 38 21.43 8.46 -8.71
N SER A 39 20.54 7.62 -8.18
CA SER A 39 20.53 6.20 -8.51
C SER A 39 19.74 5.96 -9.78
N VAL A 40 20.40 5.43 -10.81
CA VAL A 40 19.73 4.88 -11.99
C VAL A 40 19.08 3.53 -11.68
N PRO A 41 19.76 2.59 -10.95
CA PRO A 41 19.13 1.31 -10.58
C PRO A 41 18.15 1.48 -9.41
N PRO A 42 17.19 0.55 -9.27
CA PRO A 42 16.29 0.51 -8.12
C PRO A 42 17.07 0.30 -6.80
N VAL A 43 16.67 1.03 -5.77
CA VAL A 43 17.27 0.92 -4.44
C VAL A 43 16.32 0.15 -3.53
N PHE A 44 16.87 -0.88 -2.88
CA PHE A 44 16.18 -1.69 -1.88
C PHE A 44 16.84 -1.54 -0.52
N THR A 45 16.12 -1.84 0.56
CA THR A 45 16.59 -1.65 1.93
C THR A 45 16.28 -2.84 2.83
N LEU A 46 17.07 -2.99 3.91
CA LEU A 46 16.80 -3.92 5.00
C LEU A 46 16.20 -3.23 6.24
N GLN A 47 15.86 -1.96 6.13
CA GLN A 47 15.23 -1.18 7.19
C GLN A 47 14.07 -0.38 6.61
N ASP A 48 13.09 -0.02 7.46
CA ASP A 48 12.05 0.90 7.03
C ASP A 48 12.60 2.32 6.90
N VAL A 49 13.06 2.63 5.71
CA VAL A 49 13.57 3.94 5.34
C VAL A 49 12.71 4.51 4.23
N GLN A 50 11.52 4.98 4.61
CA GLN A 50 10.62 5.73 3.72
C GLN A 50 10.23 5.02 2.40
N THR A 51 10.19 3.69 2.38
CA THR A 51 9.68 2.93 1.21
C THR A 51 8.25 3.35 0.86
N LYS A 52 7.43 3.59 1.90
CA LYS A 52 6.05 4.06 1.78
C LYS A 52 5.94 5.43 1.10
N ASN A 53 6.89 6.31 1.34
CA ASN A 53 6.91 7.68 0.81
C ASN A 53 7.55 7.80 -0.59
N GLY A 54 7.94 6.67 -1.19
CA GLY A 54 8.44 6.64 -2.55
C GLY A 54 9.93 7.00 -2.71
N ASN A 55 10.74 6.86 -1.66
CA ASN A 55 12.17 7.11 -1.79
C ASN A 55 12.94 5.88 -2.30
N PHE A 56 12.46 4.65 -2.02
CA PHE A 56 13.11 3.43 -2.46
C PHE A 56 12.11 2.47 -3.12
N ALA A 57 12.62 1.58 -3.96
CA ALA A 57 11.81 0.59 -4.67
C ALA A 57 11.20 -0.45 -3.73
N GLY A 58 11.82 -0.69 -2.58
CA GLY A 58 11.29 -1.63 -1.60
C GLY A 58 12.29 -2.08 -0.57
N GLY A 59 11.91 -3.09 0.21
CA GLY A 59 12.77 -3.67 1.21
C GLY A 59 12.21 -4.94 1.85
N TYR A 60 13.04 -5.56 2.69
CA TYR A 60 12.66 -6.70 3.51
C TYR A 60 13.01 -6.39 4.97
N TYR A 61 11.99 -6.05 5.76
CA TYR A 61 12.16 -5.56 7.12
C TYR A 61 10.92 -5.79 7.98
N VAL A 62 11.07 -5.59 9.30
CA VAL A 62 9.93 -5.49 10.21
C VAL A 62 9.48 -4.04 10.25
N SER A 63 8.19 -3.78 10.04
CA SER A 63 7.67 -2.42 10.05
C SER A 63 7.67 -1.81 11.45
N PRO A 64 7.78 -0.47 11.57
CA PRO A 64 7.61 0.22 12.85
C PRO A 64 6.25 -0.04 13.49
N GLU A 65 5.21 -0.21 12.68
CA GLU A 65 3.86 -0.53 13.13
C GLU A 65 3.82 -1.92 13.80
N ASP A 66 4.46 -2.94 13.17
CA ASP A 66 4.56 -4.28 13.76
C ASP A 66 5.34 -4.25 15.08
N TYR A 67 6.44 -3.49 15.16
CA TYR A 67 7.19 -3.29 16.41
C TYR A 67 6.36 -2.59 17.49
N ALA A 68 5.64 -1.54 17.12
CA ALA A 68 4.79 -0.80 18.04
C ALA A 68 3.68 -1.69 18.62
N GLN A 69 3.06 -2.53 17.78
CA GLN A 69 2.00 -3.45 18.23
C GLN A 69 2.54 -4.48 19.23
N VAL A 70 3.69 -5.10 18.94
CA VAL A 70 4.32 -6.06 19.83
C VAL A 70 4.70 -5.40 21.16
N THR A 71 5.24 -4.19 21.11
CA THR A 71 5.59 -3.42 22.29
C THR A 71 4.37 -3.09 23.14
N ALA A 72 3.29 -2.62 22.51
CA ALA A 72 2.05 -2.30 23.20
C ALA A 72 1.44 -3.53 23.90
N ASN A 73 1.37 -4.66 23.19
CA ASN A 73 0.88 -5.91 23.75
C ASN A 73 1.71 -6.35 24.96
N THR A 74 3.03 -6.19 24.91
CA THR A 74 3.94 -6.52 26.03
C THR A 74 3.70 -5.62 27.23
N ILE A 75 3.54 -4.32 27.01
CA ILE A 75 3.21 -3.36 28.07
C ILE A 75 1.89 -3.72 28.73
N GLU A 76 0.87 -4.07 27.94
CA GLU A 76 -0.44 -4.48 28.44
C GLU A 76 -0.33 -5.73 29.32
N MET A 77 0.45 -6.73 28.92
CA MET A 77 0.71 -7.92 29.74
C MET A 77 1.35 -7.57 31.07
N ILE A 78 2.35 -6.68 31.09
CA ILE A 78 3.02 -6.24 32.32
C ILE A 78 2.05 -5.49 33.23
N LEU A 79 1.27 -4.56 32.67
CA LEU A 79 0.29 -3.77 33.42
C LEU A 79 -0.85 -4.62 33.99
N SER A 80 -1.20 -5.73 33.32
CA SER A 80 -2.17 -6.70 33.83
C SER A 80 -1.64 -7.61 34.93
N GLY A 81 -0.37 -7.42 35.35
CA GLY A 81 0.28 -8.14 36.46
C GLY A 81 0.96 -9.45 36.08
N LYS A 82 1.18 -9.69 34.80
CA LYS A 82 1.96 -10.86 34.34
C LYS A 82 3.42 -10.71 34.73
N ASP A 83 4.01 -11.75 35.33
CA ASP A 83 5.44 -11.72 35.66
C ASP A 83 6.30 -11.58 34.39
N CYS A 84 7.26 -10.66 34.41
CA CYS A 84 8.18 -10.46 33.31
C CYS A 84 8.94 -11.71 32.91
N LYS A 85 9.16 -12.66 33.86
CA LYS A 85 9.79 -13.96 33.59
C LYS A 85 8.93 -14.89 32.73
N GLU A 86 7.63 -14.71 32.75
CA GLU A 86 6.65 -15.48 31.96
C GLU A 86 6.40 -14.85 30.57
N ILE A 87 6.87 -13.64 30.37
CA ILE A 87 6.78 -12.99 29.07
C ILE A 87 7.95 -13.51 28.24
N SER A 88 7.62 -14.32 27.23
CA SER A 88 8.61 -14.80 26.27
C SER A 88 9.38 -13.61 25.71
N THR A 89 10.71 -13.73 25.65
CA THR A 89 11.54 -12.75 24.94
C THR A 89 10.93 -12.56 23.55
N LEU A 90 10.55 -11.32 23.24
CA LEU A 90 9.89 -10.98 21.98
C LEU A 90 10.71 -11.55 20.82
N THR A 91 10.22 -12.63 20.25
CA THR A 91 10.62 -12.99 18.90
C THR A 91 10.11 -11.85 18.04
N SER A 92 11.04 -11.06 17.51
CA SER A 92 10.69 -10.00 16.57
C SER A 92 9.73 -10.57 15.54
N GLU A 93 8.70 -9.79 15.19
CA GLU A 93 7.82 -10.10 14.06
C GLU A 93 8.67 -10.53 12.86
N THR A 94 8.17 -11.48 12.10
CA THR A 94 8.86 -11.95 10.91
C THR A 94 8.97 -10.80 9.90
N PRO A 95 10.16 -10.50 9.38
CA PRO A 95 10.31 -9.49 8.36
C PRO A 95 9.41 -9.79 7.15
N LYS A 96 8.86 -8.75 6.56
CA LYS A 96 7.97 -8.83 5.40
C LYS A 96 8.57 -8.08 4.22
N THR A 97 8.19 -8.45 3.02
CA THR A 97 8.58 -7.73 1.81
C THR A 97 7.64 -6.55 1.61
N TYR A 98 8.20 -5.36 1.55
CA TYR A 98 7.50 -4.11 1.22
C TYR A 98 8.05 -3.56 -0.08
N LEU A 99 7.16 -3.22 -1.03
CA LEU A 99 7.54 -2.75 -2.35
C LEU A 99 6.75 -1.49 -2.71
N ASN A 100 7.41 -0.54 -3.37
CA ASN A 100 6.75 0.62 -3.93
C ASN A 100 6.42 0.36 -5.39
N TYR A 101 5.14 0.20 -5.68
CA TYR A 101 4.65 -0.16 -7.01
C TYR A 101 5.08 0.84 -8.09
N GLN A 102 5.02 2.14 -7.79
CA GLN A 102 5.41 3.19 -8.74
C GLN A 102 6.91 3.14 -9.06
N HIS A 103 7.76 2.87 -8.05
CA HIS A 103 9.20 2.71 -8.27
C HIS A 103 9.53 1.48 -9.10
N LEU A 104 8.82 0.35 -8.87
CA LEU A 104 9.02 -0.84 -9.68
C LEU A 104 8.68 -0.58 -11.15
N LEU A 105 7.58 0.13 -11.42
CA LEU A 105 7.21 0.54 -12.78
C LEU A 105 8.23 1.51 -13.38
N LEU A 106 8.69 2.50 -12.61
CA LEU A 106 9.69 3.48 -13.06
C LEU A 106 10.98 2.80 -13.54
N HIS A 107 11.41 1.76 -12.81
CA HIS A 107 12.58 0.97 -13.15
C HIS A 107 12.30 -0.16 -14.15
N GLN A 108 11.09 -0.21 -14.72
CA GLN A 108 10.67 -1.20 -15.74
C GLN A 108 10.85 -2.66 -15.28
N ILE A 109 10.64 -2.92 -13.99
CA ILE A 109 10.65 -4.28 -13.45
C ILE A 109 9.34 -4.97 -13.88
N ASP A 110 9.47 -6.14 -14.49
CA ASP A 110 8.32 -6.90 -14.99
C ASP A 110 7.32 -7.23 -13.85
N PRO A 111 6.06 -6.81 -13.96
CA PRO A 111 5.04 -7.15 -12.97
C PRO A 111 4.86 -8.66 -12.72
N GLY A 112 5.18 -9.50 -13.72
CA GLY A 112 5.17 -10.95 -13.56
C GLY A 112 6.18 -11.50 -12.54
N LEU A 113 7.17 -10.69 -12.17
CA LEU A 113 8.18 -11.02 -11.15
C LEU A 113 7.81 -10.54 -9.75
N TYR A 114 6.69 -9.82 -9.59
CA TYR A 114 6.31 -9.25 -8.30
C TYR A 114 5.89 -10.35 -7.32
N PRO A 115 6.49 -10.40 -6.11
CA PRO A 115 6.15 -11.41 -5.12
C PRO A 115 4.68 -11.29 -4.67
N PRO A 116 3.88 -12.36 -4.73
CA PRO A 116 2.45 -12.29 -4.38
C PRO A 116 2.21 -12.00 -2.89
N ASN A 117 3.20 -12.29 -2.02
CA ASN A 117 3.12 -12.09 -0.57
C ASN A 117 3.75 -10.77 -0.11
N ALA A 118 4.11 -9.87 -1.03
CA ALA A 118 4.63 -8.56 -0.69
C ALA A 118 3.50 -7.57 -0.38
N THR A 119 3.78 -6.61 0.50
CA THR A 119 2.93 -5.45 0.71
C THR A 119 3.32 -4.36 -0.28
N TYR A 120 2.38 -3.93 -1.10
CA TYR A 120 2.62 -2.89 -2.11
C TYR A 120 2.15 -1.53 -1.61
N PHE A 121 3.04 -0.55 -1.67
CA PHE A 121 2.70 0.87 -1.49
C PHE A 121 2.47 1.54 -2.86
N GLN A 122 1.62 2.55 -2.88
CA GLN A 122 1.30 3.33 -4.08
C GLN A 122 0.82 2.48 -5.27
N GLU A 123 0.18 1.35 -4.98
CA GLU A 123 -0.49 0.56 -5.99
C GLU A 123 -1.66 1.36 -6.59
N PRO A 124 -1.80 1.39 -7.92
CA PRO A 124 -2.94 2.07 -8.53
C PRO A 124 -4.24 1.39 -8.11
N PRO A 125 -5.31 2.15 -7.88
CA PRO A 125 -6.59 1.57 -7.48
C PRO A 125 -7.08 0.60 -8.55
N GLY A 126 -7.48 -0.59 -8.12
CA GLY A 126 -8.03 -1.62 -8.98
C GLY A 126 -9.25 -1.10 -9.78
N PHE A 127 -9.56 -1.77 -10.90
CA PHE A 127 -10.65 -1.38 -11.80
C PHE A 127 -11.96 -1.04 -11.07
N PHE A 128 -12.39 -1.90 -10.17
CA PHE A 128 -13.62 -1.68 -9.38
C PHE A 128 -13.53 -0.46 -8.47
N GLN A 129 -12.39 -0.22 -7.86
CA GLN A 129 -12.18 0.92 -6.97
C GLN A 129 -12.13 2.23 -7.77
N LYS A 130 -11.47 2.23 -8.91
CA LYS A 130 -11.38 3.38 -9.83
C LYS A 130 -12.74 3.77 -10.40
N TYR A 131 -13.57 2.78 -10.75
CA TYR A 131 -14.87 3.01 -11.42
C TYR A 131 -16.07 2.80 -10.49
N LYS A 132 -15.87 2.69 -9.18
CA LYS A 132 -16.91 2.43 -8.18
C LYS A 132 -18.13 3.35 -8.35
N VAL A 133 -17.91 4.64 -8.50
CA VAL A 133 -18.99 5.62 -8.64
C VAL A 133 -19.78 5.41 -9.95
N HIS A 134 -19.09 5.14 -11.04
CA HIS A 134 -19.71 4.89 -12.34
C HIS A 134 -20.53 3.59 -12.35
N ILE A 135 -20.01 2.54 -11.72
CA ILE A 135 -20.71 1.25 -11.59
C ILE A 135 -21.98 1.41 -10.75
N ILE A 136 -21.89 2.13 -9.62
CA ILE A 136 -23.06 2.40 -8.78
C ILE A 136 -24.11 3.25 -9.54
N SER A 137 -23.68 4.30 -10.24
CA SER A 137 -24.59 5.14 -11.00
C SER A 137 -25.30 4.38 -12.13
N LEU A 138 -24.58 3.50 -12.82
CA LEU A 138 -25.15 2.64 -13.85
C LEU A 138 -26.22 1.69 -13.28
N LEU A 139 -25.94 1.09 -12.11
CA LEU A 139 -26.90 0.23 -11.41
C LEU A 139 -28.17 1.00 -11.03
N VAL A 140 -28.04 2.22 -10.50
CA VAL A 140 -29.19 3.06 -10.13
C VAL A 140 -30.04 3.40 -11.37
N ILE A 141 -29.41 3.78 -12.48
CA ILE A 141 -30.11 4.06 -13.74
C ILE A 141 -30.86 2.81 -14.24
N LEU A 142 -30.22 1.64 -14.18
CA LEU A 142 -30.85 0.38 -14.59
C LEU A 142 -32.10 0.07 -13.75
N VAL A 143 -32.03 0.23 -12.44
CA VAL A 143 -33.16 0.02 -11.51
C VAL A 143 -34.31 1.00 -11.83
N LEU A 144 -33.98 2.27 -12.08
CA LEU A 144 -34.98 3.27 -12.47
C LEU A 144 -35.70 2.92 -13.80
N LEU A 145 -34.94 2.47 -14.79
CA LEU A 145 -35.50 2.05 -16.07
C LEU A 145 -36.45 0.84 -15.94
N ILE A 146 -36.07 -0.15 -15.13
CA ILE A 146 -36.89 -1.32 -14.82
C ILE A 146 -38.18 -0.87 -14.14
N THR A 147 -38.09 0.01 -13.14
CA THR A 147 -39.20 0.51 -12.37
C THR A 147 -40.21 1.26 -13.29
N ILE A 148 -39.67 2.14 -14.14
CA ILE A 148 -40.49 2.86 -15.15
C ILE A 148 -41.18 1.88 -16.12
N GLY A 149 -40.45 0.84 -16.54
CA GLY A 149 -40.99 -0.21 -17.41
C GLY A 149 -42.19 -0.94 -16.76
N ILE A 150 -42.03 -1.38 -15.51
CA ILE A 150 -43.07 -2.04 -14.74
C ILE A 150 -44.30 -1.13 -14.56
N LEU A 151 -44.08 0.15 -14.24
CA LEU A 151 -45.14 1.13 -14.05
C LEU A 151 -45.94 1.36 -15.35
N ARG A 152 -45.27 1.45 -16.49
CA ARG A 152 -45.92 1.58 -17.81
C ARG A 152 -46.76 0.35 -18.13
N VAL A 153 -46.26 -0.84 -17.92
CA VAL A 153 -47.03 -2.09 -18.13
C VAL A 153 -48.25 -2.13 -17.22
N HIS A 154 -48.07 -1.78 -15.94
CA HIS A 154 -49.19 -1.75 -15.00
C HIS A 154 -50.31 -0.75 -15.42
N LEU A 155 -49.93 0.46 -15.78
CA LEU A 155 -50.89 1.49 -16.29
C LEU A 155 -51.60 1.04 -17.58
N PHE A 156 -50.88 0.35 -18.47
CA PHE A 156 -51.46 -0.18 -19.69
C PHE A 156 -52.53 -1.24 -19.40
N ILE A 157 -52.27 -2.18 -18.50
CA ILE A 157 -53.19 -3.22 -18.07
C ILE A 157 -54.44 -2.61 -17.39
N GLN A 158 -54.27 -1.60 -16.53
CA GLN A 158 -55.40 -0.89 -15.93
C GLN A 158 -56.28 -0.20 -16.95
N LYS A 159 -55.67 0.41 -17.98
CA LYS A 159 -56.42 1.10 -19.04
C LYS A 159 -57.21 0.16 -19.93
N GLN A 160 -56.74 -1.07 -20.14
CA GLN A 160 -57.51 -2.10 -20.85
C GLN A 160 -58.70 -2.60 -20.03
N LYS A 161 -58.49 -2.92 -18.73
CA LYS A 161 -59.58 -3.36 -17.84
C LYS A 161 -60.71 -2.33 -17.64
N GLY A 162 -60.40 -1.03 -17.84
CA GLY A 162 -61.41 0.03 -17.80
C GLY A 162 -62.29 0.08 -19.07
N LYS A 163 -61.77 -0.33 -20.24
CA LYS A 163 -62.51 -0.36 -21.50
C LYS A 163 -63.45 -1.56 -21.65
N ASP A 164 -63.16 -2.64 -20.95
CA ASP A 164 -64.00 -3.86 -20.97
C ASP A 164 -65.24 -3.78 -20.04
N LYS A 165 -65.43 -2.64 -19.35
CA LYS A 165 -66.56 -2.40 -18.43
C LYS A 165 -67.58 -1.40 -18.94
N GLU A 166 -67.41 -0.81 -20.10
CA GLU A 166 -68.38 -0.03 -20.83
C GLU A 166 -69.03 -0.85 -21.97
#